data_cc2088ae7759a582fee21014a7b55cb7
#
_entry.id   cc2088ae7759a582fee21014a7b55cb7
#
_cell.length_a   1.000
_cell.length_b   1.000
_cell.length_c   1.000
_cell.angle_alpha   90.00
_cell.angle_beta   90.00
_cell.angle_gamma   90.00
#
_symmetry.space_group_name_H-M   'P 1'
#
loop_
_entity.id
_entity.type
_entity.pdbx_description
1 polymer ?
#
loop_
_entity_poly.entity_id
_entity_poly.type
_entity_poly.pdbx_seq_one_letter_code
_entity_poly.pdbx_strand_id
1 'polypeptide(L)'
;VAAEHCEILFLHTAALTDARIEPALKDKLLRRLLAVSMRKNFSLSQRIFCTTPKTVRGRLLTYFSAQAERCGRMEFEVPFNRQQMADYLNLDRSALSKELCKMRDEGLLEFDKNRFVLKQLPE
;
A
#
# COMPACT_ATOMS: atom_id res chain seq x y z
N VAL A 1 -9.40 5.19 17.88
CA VAL A 1 -10.67 4.61 18.31
C VAL A 1 -10.76 3.21 17.72
N ALA A 2 -10.96 2.20 18.56
CA ALA A 2 -11.21 0.83 18.11
C ALA A 2 -12.60 0.74 17.47
N ALA A 3 -12.69 0.15 16.29
CA ALA A 3 -13.95 -0.04 15.57
C ALA A 3 -14.69 -1.32 16.00
N GLU A 4 -13.96 -2.25 16.61
CA GLU A 4 -14.45 -3.54 17.08
C GLU A 4 -13.84 -3.89 18.43
N HIS A 5 -14.32 -4.97 19.07
CA HIS A 5 -13.71 -5.49 20.29
C HIS A 5 -12.26 -5.90 20.00
N CYS A 6 -11.30 -5.34 20.74
CA CYS A 6 -9.88 -5.60 20.54
C CYS A 6 -9.17 -5.80 21.88
N GLU A 7 -8.17 -6.67 21.88
CA GLU A 7 -7.21 -6.81 22.97
C GLU A 7 -5.95 -6.03 22.65
N ILE A 8 -5.48 -5.22 23.60
CA ILE A 8 -4.30 -4.37 23.43
C ILE A 8 -3.24 -4.79 24.43
N LEU A 9 -2.07 -5.16 23.91
CA LEU A 9 -0.87 -5.41 24.71
C LEU A 9 0.05 -4.17 24.65
N PHE A 10 0.28 -3.56 25.81
CA PHE A 10 1.28 -2.51 25.96
C PHE A 10 2.62 -3.12 26.32
N LEU A 11 3.62 -2.96 25.46
CA LEU A 11 4.98 -3.43 25.70
C LEU A 11 5.90 -2.23 26.00
N HIS A 12 6.48 -2.22 27.19
CA HIS A 12 7.48 -1.22 27.53
C HIS A 12 8.80 -1.55 26.83
N THR A 13 9.38 -0.62 26.06
CA THR A 13 10.60 -0.87 25.27
C THR A 13 11.79 -1.31 26.12
N ALA A 14 11.91 -0.84 27.37
CA ALA A 14 12.92 -1.29 28.31
C ALA A 14 12.86 -2.80 28.62
N ALA A 15 11.71 -3.44 28.43
CA ALA A 15 11.61 -4.90 28.58
C ALA A 15 12.47 -5.66 27.57
N LEU A 16 12.71 -5.09 26.39
CA LEU A 16 13.57 -5.69 25.37
C LEU A 16 15.05 -5.77 25.79
N THR A 17 15.47 -4.92 26.71
CA THR A 17 16.84 -4.90 27.26
C THR A 17 16.94 -5.54 28.63
N ASP A 18 15.82 -5.94 29.24
CA ASP A 18 15.80 -6.52 30.58
C ASP A 18 16.51 -7.90 30.60
N ALA A 19 17.52 -8.05 31.44
CA ALA A 19 18.29 -9.28 31.58
C ALA A 19 17.46 -10.46 32.16
N ARG A 20 16.32 -10.19 32.79
CA ARG A 20 15.42 -11.20 33.38
C ARG A 20 14.61 -11.96 32.32
N ILE A 21 14.50 -11.43 31.11
CA ILE A 21 13.79 -12.09 30.03
C ILE A 21 14.72 -13.12 29.38
N GLU A 22 14.20 -14.33 29.20
CA GLU A 22 14.93 -15.41 28.52
C GLU A 22 15.45 -14.96 27.14
N PRO A 23 16.75 -15.19 26.83
CA PRO A 23 17.36 -14.73 25.57
C PRO A 23 16.64 -15.21 24.32
N ALA A 24 16.15 -16.45 24.32
CA ALA A 24 15.42 -17.03 23.17
C ALA A 24 14.08 -16.32 22.91
N LEU A 25 13.35 -15.97 23.97
CA LEU A 25 12.12 -15.21 23.89
C LEU A 25 12.36 -13.79 23.38
N LYS A 26 13.42 -13.15 23.90
CA LYS A 26 13.85 -11.82 23.48
C LYS A 26 14.20 -11.78 21.99
N ASP A 27 14.99 -12.72 21.50
CA ASP A 27 15.37 -12.82 20.09
C ASP A 27 14.14 -13.01 19.18
N LYS A 28 13.24 -13.90 19.57
CA LYS A 28 11.97 -14.14 18.85
C LYS A 28 11.10 -12.88 18.79
N LEU A 29 11.00 -12.15 19.88
CA LEU A 29 10.22 -10.91 19.95
C LEU A 29 10.84 -9.82 19.09
N LEU A 30 12.15 -9.62 19.17
CA LEU A 30 12.87 -8.63 18.37
C LEU A 30 12.75 -8.91 16.86
N ARG A 31 12.92 -10.15 16.45
CA ARG A 31 12.73 -10.54 15.04
C ARG A 31 11.31 -10.23 14.55
N ARG A 32 10.30 -10.51 15.35
CA ARG A 32 8.91 -10.22 15.02
C ARG A 32 8.63 -8.73 14.94
N LEU A 33 9.10 -7.95 15.91
CA LEU A 33 8.95 -6.50 15.92
C LEU A 33 9.66 -5.86 14.73
N LEU A 34 10.89 -6.32 14.42
CA LEU A 34 11.64 -5.86 13.26
C LEU A 34 10.88 -6.15 11.96
N ALA A 35 10.38 -7.36 11.78
CA ALA A 35 9.62 -7.74 10.60
C ALA A 35 8.34 -6.90 10.42
N VAL A 36 7.63 -6.58 11.50
CA VAL A 36 6.45 -5.69 11.46
C VAL A 36 6.85 -4.27 11.11
N SER A 37 7.91 -3.74 11.73
CA SER A 37 8.42 -2.39 11.47
C SER A 37 8.89 -2.23 10.03
N MET A 38 9.62 -3.19 9.50
CA MET A 38 10.07 -3.18 8.10
C MET A 38 8.91 -3.19 7.12
N ARG A 39 7.89 -4.04 7.35
CA ARG A 39 6.69 -4.06 6.49
C ARG A 39 5.93 -2.74 6.51
N LYS A 40 5.76 -2.15 7.70
CA LYS A 40 5.09 -0.85 7.84
C LYS A 40 5.88 0.27 7.17
N ASN A 41 7.20 0.30 7.37
CA ASN A 41 8.07 1.29 6.73
C ASN A 41 8.03 1.17 5.20
N PHE A 42 8.11 -0.04 4.66
CA PHE A 42 7.99 -0.28 3.22
C PHE A 42 6.63 0.20 2.69
N SER A 43 5.53 -0.13 3.38
CA SER A 43 4.18 0.31 2.98
C SER A 43 4.03 1.83 2.99
N LEU A 44 4.57 2.52 4.00
CA LEU A 44 4.56 3.98 4.08
C LEU A 44 5.42 4.61 2.98
N SER A 45 6.62 4.09 2.75
CA SER A 45 7.51 4.56 1.69
C SER A 45 6.87 4.41 0.31
N GLN A 46 6.20 3.29 0.07
CA GLN A 46 5.48 3.05 -1.18
C GLN A 46 4.32 4.04 -1.36
N ARG A 47 3.57 4.32 -0.30
CA ARG A 47 2.50 5.33 -0.35
C ARG A 47 3.04 6.72 -0.64
N ILE A 48 4.13 7.13 0.00
CA ILE A 48 4.79 8.41 -0.27
C ILE A 48 5.20 8.47 -1.75
N PHE A 49 5.85 7.44 -2.27
CA PHE A 49 6.26 7.37 -3.67
C PHE A 49 5.07 7.52 -4.63
N CYS A 50 3.96 6.81 -4.38
CA CYS A 50 2.77 6.90 -5.21
C CYS A 50 2.05 8.26 -5.11
N THR A 51 2.21 9.00 -4.02
CA THR A 51 1.56 10.32 -3.81
C THR A 51 2.46 11.51 -4.16
N THR A 52 3.72 11.28 -4.46
CA THR A 52 4.68 12.33 -4.85
C THR A 52 4.33 13.02 -6.18
N PRO A 53 3.84 12.32 -7.24
CA PRO A 53 3.47 13.00 -8.47
C PRO A 53 2.38 14.04 -8.26
N LYS A 54 2.49 15.18 -8.93
CA LYS A 54 1.55 16.31 -8.77
C LYS A 54 0.20 16.06 -9.44
N THR A 55 0.15 15.22 -10.47
CA THR A 55 -1.04 14.97 -11.26
C THR A 55 -1.77 13.69 -10.83
N VAL A 56 -3.10 13.66 -11.00
CA VAL A 56 -3.92 12.46 -10.77
C VAL A 56 -3.40 11.28 -11.59
N ARG A 57 -3.13 11.53 -12.89
CA ARG A 57 -2.57 10.52 -13.82
C ARG A 57 -1.22 9.99 -13.33
N GLY A 58 -0.31 10.86 -12.95
CA GLY A 58 1.00 10.47 -12.46
C GLY A 58 0.90 9.56 -11.23
N ARG A 59 0.04 9.88 -10.26
CA ARG A 59 -0.18 9.03 -9.07
C ARG A 59 -0.76 7.68 -9.44
N LEU A 60 -1.73 7.63 -10.36
CA LEU A 60 -2.32 6.37 -10.83
C LEU A 60 -1.29 5.50 -11.57
N LEU A 61 -0.53 6.08 -12.51
CA LEU A 61 0.50 5.37 -13.25
C LEU A 61 1.57 4.82 -12.31
N THR A 62 2.10 5.64 -11.40
CA THR A 62 3.09 5.20 -10.40
C THR A 62 2.57 4.05 -9.55
N TYR A 63 1.32 4.14 -9.08
CA TYR A 63 0.71 3.08 -8.30
C TYR A 63 0.54 1.78 -9.10
N PHE A 64 0.01 1.87 -10.31
CA PHE A 64 -0.22 0.69 -11.16
C PHE A 64 1.08 0.05 -11.62
N SER A 65 2.11 0.83 -11.97
CA SER A 65 3.44 0.30 -12.29
C SER A 65 4.03 -0.48 -11.12
N ALA A 66 3.96 0.07 -9.90
CA ALA A 66 4.41 -0.64 -8.71
C ALA A 66 3.61 -1.93 -8.43
N GLN A 67 2.30 -1.96 -8.75
CA GLN A 67 1.51 -3.19 -8.64
C GLN A 67 1.91 -4.23 -9.70
N ALA A 68 2.09 -3.81 -10.95
CA ALA A 68 2.53 -4.67 -12.04
C ALA A 68 3.90 -5.30 -11.76
N GLU A 69 4.87 -4.51 -11.31
CA GLU A 69 6.20 -4.98 -10.90
C GLU A 69 6.11 -6.01 -9.76
N ARG A 70 5.31 -5.71 -8.72
CA ARG A 70 5.14 -6.60 -7.57
C ARG A 70 4.51 -7.94 -7.97
N CYS A 71 3.54 -7.91 -8.89
CA CYS A 71 2.85 -9.10 -9.37
C CYS A 71 3.62 -9.82 -10.49
N GLY A 72 4.62 -9.18 -11.10
CA GLY A 72 5.32 -9.68 -12.29
C GLY A 72 4.42 -9.82 -13.51
N ARG A 73 3.28 -9.13 -13.55
CA ARG A 73 2.26 -9.21 -14.61
C ARG A 73 1.59 -7.86 -14.82
N MET A 74 1.20 -7.59 -16.07
CA MET A 74 0.44 -6.39 -16.44
C MET A 74 -1.02 -6.43 -15.98
N GLU A 75 -1.50 -7.59 -15.60
CA GLU A 75 -2.82 -7.82 -15.05
C GLU A 75 -2.75 -8.11 -13.57
N PHE A 76 -3.50 -7.34 -12.78
CA PHE A 76 -3.51 -7.47 -11.33
C PHE A 76 -4.85 -7.00 -10.74
N GLU A 77 -5.11 -7.46 -9.53
CA GLU A 77 -6.25 -7.01 -8.74
C GLU A 77 -5.79 -6.08 -7.62
N VAL A 78 -6.54 -4.98 -7.44
CA VAL A 78 -6.27 -3.99 -6.41
C VAL A 78 -7.21 -4.24 -5.22
N PRO A 79 -6.69 -4.33 -3.98
CA PRO A 79 -7.49 -4.63 -2.80
C PRO A 79 -8.32 -3.42 -2.30
N PHE A 80 -8.55 -2.43 -3.17
CA PHE A 80 -9.25 -1.19 -2.84
C PHE A 80 -10.48 -1.01 -3.69
N ASN A 81 -11.58 -0.56 -3.08
CA ASN A 81 -12.64 0.07 -3.85
C ASN A 81 -12.23 1.49 -4.30
N ARG A 82 -13.07 2.16 -5.10
CA ARG A 82 -12.74 3.49 -5.66
C ARG A 82 -12.51 4.56 -4.59
N GLN A 83 -13.26 4.53 -3.49
CA GLN A 83 -13.06 5.47 -2.39
C GLN A 83 -11.73 5.18 -1.67
N GLN A 84 -11.50 3.94 -1.31
CA GLN A 84 -10.26 3.53 -0.65
C GLN A 84 -9.01 3.83 -1.50
N MET A 85 -9.09 3.64 -2.82
CA MET A 85 -8.01 3.99 -3.74
C MET A 85 -7.78 5.51 -3.77
N ALA A 86 -8.83 6.31 -3.80
CA ALA A 86 -8.74 7.77 -3.74
C ALA A 86 -8.09 8.22 -2.42
N ASP A 87 -8.52 7.67 -1.29
CA ASP A 87 -7.95 7.95 0.02
C ASP A 87 -6.47 7.53 0.12
N TYR A 88 -6.13 6.37 -0.45
CA TYR A 88 -4.75 5.88 -0.47
C TYR A 88 -3.83 6.81 -1.27
N LEU A 89 -4.27 7.26 -2.45
CA LEU A 89 -3.53 8.13 -3.35
C LEU A 89 -3.67 9.61 -3.05
N ASN A 90 -4.41 9.96 -2.00
CA ASN A 90 -4.71 11.33 -1.61
C ASN A 90 -5.31 12.13 -2.78
N LEU A 91 -6.37 11.58 -3.37
CA LEU A 91 -7.11 12.13 -4.51
C LEU A 91 -8.59 12.27 -4.18
N ASP A 92 -9.27 13.15 -4.90
CA ASP A 92 -10.73 13.17 -4.93
C ASP A 92 -11.24 11.96 -5.74
N ARG A 93 -12.31 11.30 -5.24
CA ARG A 93 -12.90 10.11 -5.87
C ARG A 93 -13.40 10.39 -7.29
N SER A 94 -13.98 11.56 -7.51
CA SER A 94 -14.53 11.94 -8.82
C SER A 94 -13.42 12.21 -9.83
N ALA A 95 -12.34 12.88 -9.39
CA ALA A 95 -11.16 13.13 -10.19
C ALA A 95 -10.46 11.82 -10.57
N LEU A 96 -10.30 10.89 -9.62
CA LEU A 96 -9.76 9.56 -9.85
C LEU A 96 -10.58 8.80 -10.90
N SER A 97 -11.92 8.75 -10.74
CA SER A 97 -12.80 8.03 -11.66
C SER A 97 -12.79 8.61 -13.06
N LYS A 98 -12.79 9.93 -13.18
CA LYS A 98 -12.67 10.64 -14.47
C LYS A 98 -11.35 10.28 -15.19
N GLU A 99 -10.24 10.33 -14.46
CA GLU A 99 -8.94 10.04 -15.04
C GLU A 99 -8.81 8.57 -15.47
N LEU A 100 -9.34 7.63 -14.69
CA LEU A 100 -9.38 6.22 -15.06
C LEU A 100 -10.15 5.98 -16.37
N CYS A 101 -11.32 6.62 -16.52
CA CYS A 101 -12.08 6.53 -17.77
C CYS A 101 -11.29 7.11 -18.95
N LYS A 102 -10.63 8.25 -18.77
CA LYS A 102 -9.81 8.88 -19.79
C LYS A 102 -8.63 7.99 -20.20
N MET A 103 -7.92 7.42 -19.24
CA MET A 103 -6.81 6.50 -19.47
C MET A 103 -7.27 5.21 -20.22
N ARG A 104 -8.46 4.71 -19.90
CA ARG A 104 -9.07 3.59 -20.62
C ARG A 104 -9.39 3.98 -22.06
N ASP A 105 -10.02 5.13 -22.28
CA ASP A 105 -10.41 5.63 -23.60
C ASP A 105 -9.19 5.93 -24.49
N GLU A 106 -8.06 6.29 -23.89
CA GLU A 106 -6.75 6.44 -24.52
C GLU A 106 -6.05 5.08 -24.79
N GLY A 107 -6.61 3.97 -24.32
CA GLY A 107 -6.02 2.63 -24.50
C GLY A 107 -4.80 2.32 -23.61
N LEU A 108 -4.54 3.10 -22.57
CA LEU A 108 -3.42 2.89 -21.67
C LEU A 108 -3.68 1.74 -20.67
N LEU A 109 -4.92 1.56 -20.29
CA LEU A 109 -5.34 0.51 -19.36
C LEU A 109 -6.78 0.06 -19.66
N GLU A 110 -7.10 -1.13 -19.19
CA GLU A 110 -8.46 -1.62 -19.05
C GLU A 110 -8.75 -1.93 -17.59
N PHE A 111 -10.00 -1.83 -17.19
CA PHE A 111 -10.40 -2.23 -15.85
C PHE A 111 -11.84 -2.76 -15.80
N ASP A 112 -12.04 -3.72 -14.94
CA ASP A 112 -13.35 -4.15 -14.47
C ASP A 112 -13.33 -4.20 -12.95
N LYS A 113 -14.16 -3.37 -12.31
CA LYS A 113 -14.18 -3.20 -10.83
C LYS A 113 -12.76 -2.97 -10.27
N ASN A 114 -12.18 -3.97 -9.60
CA ASN A 114 -10.88 -3.89 -8.95
C ASN A 114 -9.76 -4.57 -9.76
N ARG A 115 -10.08 -5.17 -10.90
CA ARG A 115 -9.12 -5.79 -11.82
C ARG A 115 -8.67 -4.77 -12.84
N PHE A 116 -7.36 -4.66 -13.03
CA PHE A 116 -6.72 -3.74 -13.96
C PHE A 116 -5.79 -4.49 -14.90
N VAL A 117 -5.75 -4.05 -16.14
CA VAL A 117 -4.82 -4.54 -17.17
C VAL A 117 -4.12 -3.32 -17.76
N LEU A 118 -2.81 -3.21 -17.53
CA LEU A 118 -2.00 -2.20 -18.19
C LEU A 118 -1.66 -2.65 -19.61
N LYS A 119 -1.87 -1.78 -20.58
CA LYS A 119 -1.50 -2.04 -21.98
C LYS A 119 -0.08 -1.60 -22.30
N GLN A 120 0.42 -0.60 -21.60
CA GLN A 120 1.78 -0.09 -21.71
C GLN A 120 2.29 0.31 -20.33
N LEU A 121 3.57 0.01 -20.05
CA LEU A 121 4.24 0.63 -18.91
C LEU A 121 4.61 2.05 -19.31
N PRO A 122 4.41 3.04 -18.43
CA PRO A 122 4.96 4.37 -18.65
C PRO A 122 6.49 4.27 -18.65
N GLU A 123 7.11 4.83 -19.66
CA GLU A 123 8.58 5.02 -19.73
C GLU A 123 9.06 5.94 -18.58
#